data_7bacf628595c546b0469738fe9645631
#
_entry.id   7bacf628595c546b0469738fe9645631
#
_cell.length_a   1.000
_cell.length_b   1.000
_cell.length_c   1.000
_cell.angle_alpha   90.00
_cell.angle_beta   90.00
_cell.angle_gamma   90.00
#
_symmetry.space_group_name_H-M   'P 1'
#
loop_
_entity.id
_entity.type
_entity.pdbx_description
1 polymer ?
#
loop_
_entity_poly.entity_id
_entity_poly.type
_entity_poly.pdbx_seq_one_letter_code
_entity_poly.pdbx_strand_id
1 'polypeptide(L)'
;MLSIIGINHVALYVADVERSVQFYGEIVGLTPLARPAFDFPGAWFRLGTEQELHLIGVRTEPVVSGSRSNHFALEVSDLDAWEAHFIATKTTFRPPKFRPDGVRQIFLQDPDGYWIEFFAKKQTGS
;
A
#
# COMPACT_ATOMS: atom_id res chain seq x y z
N MET A 1 26.85 16.88 -10.15
CA MET A 1 25.47 17.17 -10.52
C MET A 1 24.53 16.57 -9.49
N LEU A 2 23.54 17.33 -9.06
CA LEU A 2 22.55 16.83 -8.09
C LEU A 2 21.46 16.06 -8.83
N SER A 3 21.10 14.88 -8.32
CA SER A 3 20.01 14.09 -8.89
C SER A 3 19.34 13.24 -7.81
N ILE A 4 18.06 12.96 -8.01
CA ILE A 4 17.29 12.01 -7.20
C ILE A 4 17.14 10.74 -8.02
N ILE A 5 17.53 9.59 -7.45
CA ILE A 5 17.43 8.30 -8.13
C ILE A 5 15.97 7.82 -8.14
N GLY A 6 15.24 8.03 -7.05
CA GLY A 6 13.84 7.62 -6.94
C GLY A 6 13.36 7.58 -5.50
N ILE A 7 12.14 7.10 -5.31
CA ILE A 7 11.62 6.84 -3.96
C ILE A 7 12.20 5.51 -3.49
N ASN A 8 12.81 5.49 -2.30
CA ASN A 8 13.37 4.27 -1.71
C ASN A 8 12.31 3.51 -0.89
N HIS A 9 11.60 4.22 -0.03
CA HIS A 9 10.61 3.56 0.82
C HIS A 9 9.51 4.51 1.26
N VAL A 10 8.41 3.93 1.69
CA VAL A 10 7.31 4.60 2.39
C VAL A 10 7.33 4.09 3.83
N ALA A 11 7.25 5.00 4.80
CA ALA A 11 7.19 4.65 6.22
C ALA A 11 5.80 4.98 6.76
N LEU A 12 5.19 4.03 7.47
CA LEU A 12 3.89 4.19 8.09
C LEU A 12 4.00 3.94 9.58
N TYR A 13 3.49 4.89 10.38
CA TYR A 13 3.44 4.75 11.83
C TYR A 13 2.13 4.06 12.20
N VAL A 14 2.22 2.83 12.73
CA VAL A 14 1.07 1.94 12.94
C VAL A 14 0.86 1.67 14.43
N ALA A 15 -0.39 1.43 14.82
CA ALA A 15 -0.73 1.17 16.22
C ALA A 15 -0.32 -0.24 16.64
N ASP A 16 -0.52 -1.23 15.79
CA ASP A 16 -0.28 -2.64 16.08
C ASP A 16 0.51 -3.25 14.91
N VAL A 17 1.80 -3.48 15.14
CA VAL A 17 2.69 -3.99 14.08
C VAL A 17 2.23 -5.36 13.57
N GLU A 18 1.81 -6.26 14.46
CA GLU A 18 1.38 -7.61 14.05
C GLU A 18 0.16 -7.55 13.14
N ARG A 19 -0.82 -6.70 13.47
CA ARG A 19 -2.01 -6.50 12.64
C ARG A 19 -1.65 -5.95 11.27
N SER A 20 -0.75 -4.98 11.22
CA SER A 20 -0.30 -4.39 9.96
C SER A 20 0.54 -5.36 9.15
N VAL A 21 1.39 -6.17 9.79
CA VAL A 21 2.16 -7.23 9.13
C VAL A 21 1.21 -8.22 8.45
N GLN A 22 0.14 -8.61 9.13
CA GLN A 22 -0.83 -9.53 8.56
C GLN A 22 -1.54 -8.91 7.34
N PHE A 23 -1.93 -7.65 7.43
CA PHE A 23 -2.58 -6.94 6.32
C PHE A 23 -1.65 -6.84 5.12
N TYR A 24 -0.45 -6.32 5.31
CA TYR A 24 0.48 -6.09 4.19
C TYR A 24 1.05 -7.40 3.64
N GLY A 25 1.24 -8.41 4.47
CA GLY A 25 1.71 -9.72 4.02
C GLY A 25 0.65 -10.55 3.32
N GLU A 26 -0.58 -10.58 3.85
CA GLU A 26 -1.63 -11.46 3.33
C GLU A 26 -2.59 -10.77 2.37
N ILE A 27 -3.03 -9.54 2.66
CA ILE A 27 -4.00 -8.84 1.81
C ILE A 27 -3.27 -8.16 0.65
N VAL A 28 -2.23 -7.39 0.93
CA VAL A 28 -1.44 -6.73 -0.11
C VAL A 28 -0.44 -7.69 -0.75
N GLY A 29 -0.05 -8.75 -0.06
CA GLY A 29 0.80 -9.80 -0.61
C GLY A 29 2.27 -9.43 -0.73
N LEU A 30 2.76 -8.51 0.09
CA LEU A 30 4.15 -8.08 0.05
C LEU A 30 5.07 -9.12 0.67
N THR A 31 6.30 -9.19 0.16
CA THR A 31 7.33 -10.10 0.69
C THR A 31 8.06 -9.45 1.86
N PRO A 32 8.10 -10.11 3.04
CA PRO A 32 8.86 -9.59 4.17
C PRO A 32 10.35 -9.47 3.85
N LEU A 33 10.97 -8.44 4.42
CA LEU A 33 12.41 -8.20 4.33
C LEU A 33 13.03 -8.25 5.73
N ALA A 34 14.30 -8.64 5.80
CA ALA A 34 15.08 -8.53 7.02
C ALA A 34 15.19 -7.06 7.42
N ARG A 35 15.03 -6.79 8.70
CA ARG A 35 15.05 -5.45 9.26
C ARG A 35 16.21 -5.34 10.25
N PRO A 36 16.99 -4.25 10.23
CA PRO A 36 18.00 -4.03 11.25
C PRO A 36 17.39 -4.09 12.65
N ALA A 37 18.22 -4.44 13.64
CA ALA A 37 17.76 -4.60 15.02
C ALA A 37 17.57 -3.24 15.70
N PHE A 38 16.54 -2.51 15.29
CA PHE A 38 16.17 -1.25 15.92
C PHE A 38 15.57 -1.51 17.31
N ASP A 39 15.60 -0.48 18.17
CA ASP A 39 15.07 -0.57 19.53
C ASP A 39 13.57 -0.24 19.60
N PHE A 40 12.88 -0.22 18.48
CA PHE A 40 11.43 0.03 18.40
C PHE A 40 10.77 -1.04 17.52
N PRO A 41 9.47 -1.34 17.75
CA PRO A 41 8.74 -2.32 16.94
C PRO A 41 8.59 -1.86 15.51
N GLY A 42 8.59 -2.80 14.59
CA GLY A 42 8.38 -2.51 13.18
C GLY A 42 8.57 -3.72 12.30
N ALA A 43 8.40 -3.53 11.00
CA ALA A 43 8.59 -4.57 10.00
C ALA A 43 8.87 -3.92 8.65
N TRP A 44 9.61 -4.63 7.83
CA TRP A 44 9.94 -4.19 6.48
C TRP A 44 9.42 -5.16 5.45
N PHE A 45 8.94 -4.63 4.33
CA PHE A 45 8.47 -5.41 3.18
C PHE A 45 9.06 -4.87 1.90
N ARG A 46 9.21 -5.75 0.91
CA ARG A 46 9.53 -5.37 -0.47
C ARG A 46 8.26 -4.78 -1.10
N LEU A 47 8.40 -3.61 -1.72
CA LEU A 47 7.32 -2.93 -2.42
C LEU A 47 7.74 -2.78 -3.87
N GLY A 48 7.20 -3.65 -4.74
CA GLY A 48 7.64 -3.69 -6.13
C GLY A 48 9.02 -4.31 -6.27
N THR A 49 9.83 -3.79 -7.18
CA THR A 49 11.15 -4.37 -7.50
C THR A 49 12.27 -3.84 -6.62
N GLU A 50 12.23 -2.57 -6.23
CA GLU A 50 13.34 -1.93 -5.50
C GLU A 50 12.90 -1.11 -4.31
N GLN A 51 11.62 -0.75 -4.22
CA GLN A 51 11.11 0.04 -3.12
C GLN A 51 10.76 -0.83 -1.92
N GLU A 52 10.56 -0.19 -0.77
CA GLU A 52 10.25 -0.87 0.47
C GLU A 52 9.12 -0.19 1.22
N LEU A 53 8.40 -0.96 2.01
CA LEU A 53 7.46 -0.44 2.99
C LEU A 53 8.02 -0.69 4.37
N HIS A 54 8.13 0.37 5.17
CA HIS A 54 8.60 0.30 6.55
C HIS A 54 7.45 0.58 7.49
N LEU A 55 7.11 -0.38 8.33
CA LEU A 55 6.14 -0.21 9.40
C LEU A 55 6.88 0.14 10.68
N ILE A 56 6.42 1.16 11.38
CA ILE A 56 6.99 1.64 12.63
C ILE A 56 5.88 1.66 13.68
N GLY A 57 6.06 0.95 14.78
CA GLY A 57 5.13 0.98 15.93
C GLY A 57 5.73 1.82 17.06
N VAL A 58 4.97 2.27 18.04
CA VAL A 58 3.54 2.05 18.26
C VAL A 58 2.84 3.41 18.19
N ARG A 59 1.89 3.55 17.27
CA ARG A 59 1.12 4.79 17.15
C ARG A 59 -0.02 4.80 18.17
N THR A 60 -0.22 5.92 18.84
CA THR A 60 -1.32 6.10 19.81
C THR A 60 -2.38 7.09 19.33
N GLU A 61 -2.05 7.89 18.31
CA GLU A 61 -2.95 8.92 17.78
C GLU A 61 -3.66 8.42 16.54
N PRO A 62 -4.89 8.89 16.25
CA PRO A 62 -5.59 8.53 15.01
C PRO A 62 -4.83 9.00 13.78
N VAL A 63 -4.96 8.25 12.69
CA VAL A 63 -4.46 8.67 11.40
C VAL A 63 -5.46 9.63 10.76
N VAL A 64 -4.98 10.82 10.39
CA VAL A 64 -5.77 11.78 9.64
C VAL A 64 -5.34 11.69 8.19
N SER A 65 -6.14 10.99 7.38
CA SER A 65 -5.81 10.72 5.99
C SER A 65 -7.10 10.59 5.17
N GLY A 66 -7.10 11.15 3.98
CA GLY A 66 -8.20 11.00 3.02
C GLY A 66 -7.67 10.46 1.71
N SER A 67 -8.52 9.70 1.00
CA SER A 67 -8.11 9.08 -0.26
C SER A 67 -7.65 10.10 -1.30
N ARG A 68 -8.18 11.31 -1.25
CA ARG A 68 -7.80 12.36 -2.19
C ARG A 68 -6.59 13.18 -1.69
N SER A 69 -6.46 13.34 -0.38
CA SER A 69 -5.47 14.25 0.19
C SER A 69 -4.14 13.58 0.47
N ASN A 70 -4.14 12.39 1.06
CA ASN A 70 -2.93 11.68 1.44
C ASN A 70 -3.09 10.19 1.19
N HIS A 71 -2.34 9.67 0.23
CA HIS A 71 -2.31 8.23 -0.06
C HIS A 71 -1.03 7.90 -0.80
N PHE A 72 -0.72 6.63 -0.89
CA PHE A 72 0.27 6.15 -1.83
C PHE A 72 -0.38 5.16 -2.79
N ALA A 73 0.19 5.04 -3.98
CA ALA A 73 -0.40 4.28 -5.07
C ALA A 73 0.51 3.15 -5.48
N LEU A 74 -0.08 1.98 -5.69
CA LEU A 74 0.59 0.79 -6.17
C LEU A 74 0.10 0.49 -7.58
N GLU A 75 1.01 0.40 -8.50
CA GLU A 75 0.69 -0.02 -9.87
C GLU A 75 0.69 -1.54 -9.94
N VAL A 76 -0.39 -2.09 -10.48
CA VAL A 76 -0.55 -3.54 -10.64
C VAL A 76 -0.82 -3.87 -12.11
N SER A 77 -0.56 -5.08 -12.51
CA SER A 77 -0.78 -5.51 -13.90
C SER A 77 -2.22 -5.85 -14.21
N ASP A 78 -2.98 -6.34 -13.22
CA ASP A 78 -4.35 -6.82 -13.41
C ASP A 78 -5.23 -6.39 -12.22
N LEU A 79 -5.93 -5.28 -12.39
CA LEU A 79 -6.76 -4.73 -11.32
C LEU A 79 -7.99 -5.60 -11.04
N ASP A 80 -8.52 -6.30 -12.04
CA ASP A 80 -9.67 -7.20 -11.85
C ASP A 80 -9.29 -8.36 -10.92
N ALA A 81 -8.09 -8.88 -11.04
CA ALA A 81 -7.60 -9.93 -10.15
C ALA A 81 -7.49 -9.42 -8.71
N TRP A 82 -7.07 -8.18 -8.52
CA TRP A 82 -7.00 -7.57 -7.19
C TRP A 82 -8.38 -7.34 -6.61
N GLU A 83 -9.35 -6.88 -7.40
CA GLU A 83 -10.73 -6.73 -6.94
C GLU A 83 -11.29 -8.07 -6.46
N ALA A 84 -11.09 -9.13 -7.24
CA ALA A 84 -11.53 -10.47 -6.87
C ALA A 84 -10.86 -10.94 -5.56
N HIS A 85 -9.57 -10.65 -5.40
CA HIS A 85 -8.83 -10.97 -4.19
C HIS A 85 -9.38 -10.24 -2.96
N PHE A 86 -9.69 -8.95 -3.07
CA PHE A 86 -10.27 -8.19 -1.98
C PHE A 86 -11.65 -8.73 -1.60
N ILE A 87 -12.45 -9.12 -2.57
CA ILE A 87 -13.76 -9.76 -2.30
C ILE A 87 -13.55 -11.09 -1.58
N ALA A 88 -12.63 -11.93 -2.07
CA ALA A 88 -12.36 -13.24 -1.49
C ALA A 88 -11.84 -13.17 -0.05
N THR A 89 -11.06 -12.15 0.25
CA THR A 89 -10.50 -11.94 1.59
C THR A 89 -11.41 -11.10 2.50
N LYS A 90 -12.59 -10.71 2.01
CA LYS A 90 -13.55 -9.86 2.72
C LYS A 90 -12.94 -8.52 3.15
N THR A 91 -12.06 -8.00 2.33
CA THR A 91 -11.41 -6.70 2.56
C THR A 91 -12.36 -5.59 2.09
N THR A 92 -12.58 -4.59 2.94
CA THR A 92 -13.38 -3.44 2.56
C THR A 92 -12.60 -2.55 1.59
N PHE A 93 -13.22 -2.19 0.49
CA PHE A 93 -12.62 -1.28 -0.50
C PHE A 93 -13.72 -0.47 -1.18
N ARG A 94 -13.33 0.66 -1.76
CA ARG A 94 -14.26 1.46 -2.57
C ARG A 94 -14.40 0.81 -3.94
N PRO A 95 -15.62 0.78 -4.51
CA PRO A 95 -15.80 0.25 -5.87
C PRO A 95 -14.87 0.93 -6.86
N PRO A 96 -14.37 0.19 -7.85
CA PRO A 96 -13.46 0.76 -8.85
C PRO A 96 -14.09 1.95 -9.56
N LYS A 97 -13.26 2.95 -9.84
CA LYS A 97 -13.68 4.11 -10.63
C LYS A 97 -12.60 4.47 -11.63
N PHE A 98 -12.98 5.27 -12.62
CA PHE A 98 -12.05 5.71 -13.66
C PHE A 98 -11.60 7.13 -13.39
N ARG A 99 -10.31 7.39 -13.59
CA ARG A 99 -9.77 8.74 -13.68
C ARG A 99 -10.22 9.35 -15.02
N PRO A 100 -10.16 10.69 -15.14
CA PRO A 100 -10.48 11.34 -16.43
C PRO A 100 -9.63 10.84 -17.60
N ASP A 101 -8.42 10.35 -17.34
CA ASP A 101 -7.55 9.77 -18.38
C ASP A 101 -7.86 8.30 -18.71
N GLY A 102 -8.91 7.73 -18.10
CA GLY A 102 -9.34 6.35 -18.35
C GLY A 102 -8.65 5.30 -17.51
N VAL A 103 -7.74 5.69 -16.63
CA VAL A 103 -7.09 4.75 -15.70
C VAL A 103 -8.08 4.37 -14.61
N ARG A 104 -8.21 3.06 -14.38
CA ARG A 104 -9.11 2.51 -13.36
C ARG A 104 -8.39 2.40 -12.02
N GLN A 105 -9.08 2.79 -10.94
CA GLN A 105 -8.51 2.86 -9.59
C GLN A 105 -9.37 2.14 -8.58
N ILE A 106 -8.73 1.50 -7.59
CA ILE A 106 -9.37 0.98 -6.38
C ILE A 106 -8.69 1.65 -5.20
N PHE A 107 -9.48 2.15 -4.24
CA PHE A 107 -9.00 2.72 -2.99
C PHE A 107 -9.44 1.87 -1.82
N LEU A 108 -8.53 1.60 -0.90
CA LEU A 108 -8.82 0.93 0.36
C LEU A 108 -7.99 1.52 1.48
N GLN A 109 -8.39 1.22 2.72
CA GLN A 109 -7.64 1.65 3.89
C GLN A 109 -6.95 0.46 4.54
N ASP A 110 -5.76 0.71 5.07
CA ASP A 110 -5.08 -0.28 5.91
C ASP A 110 -5.71 -0.30 7.32
N PRO A 111 -5.26 -1.19 8.22
CA PRO A 111 -5.85 -1.29 9.57
C PRO A 111 -5.82 0.00 10.39
N ASP A 112 -4.88 0.91 10.12
CA ASP A 112 -4.77 2.19 10.81
C ASP A 112 -5.55 3.31 10.16
N GLY A 113 -6.04 3.10 8.93
CA GLY A 113 -6.77 4.12 8.18
C GLY A 113 -5.95 4.84 7.13
N TYR A 114 -4.73 4.39 6.84
CA TYR A 114 -3.95 4.93 5.73
C TYR A 114 -4.58 4.49 4.41
N TRP A 115 -4.74 5.45 3.49
CA TRP A 115 -5.32 5.16 2.19
C TRP A 115 -4.27 4.63 1.22
N ILE A 116 -4.66 3.60 0.48
CA ILE A 116 -3.84 2.97 -0.56
C ILE A 116 -4.67 2.96 -1.85
N GLU A 117 -4.04 3.39 -2.92
CA GLU A 117 -4.60 3.29 -4.27
C GLU A 117 -3.96 2.11 -4.99
N PHE A 118 -4.78 1.28 -5.63
CA PHE A 118 -4.33 0.28 -6.60
C PHE A 118 -4.79 0.74 -7.98
N PHE A 119 -3.90 0.75 -8.94
CA PHE A 119 -4.26 1.12 -10.32
C PHE A 119 -3.50 0.27 -11.32
N ALA A 120 -4.09 0.10 -12.50
CA ALA A 120 -3.42 -0.51 -13.64
C ALA A 120 -3.40 0.52 -14.75
N LYS A 121 -2.27 0.67 -15.42
CA LYS A 121 -2.18 1.56 -16.57
C LYS A 121 -3.13 1.09 -17.65
N LYS A 122 -3.73 2.06 -18.35
CA LYS A 122 -4.57 1.75 -19.49
C LYS A 122 -3.75 0.96 -20.52
N GLN A 123 -4.24 -0.23 -20.86
CA GLN A 123 -3.57 -1.00 -21.91
C GLN A 123 -3.69 -0.25 -23.23
N THR A 124 -2.54 0.07 -23.83
CA THR A 124 -2.50 0.57 -25.20
C THR A 124 -2.91 -0.61 -26.07
N GLY A 125 -4.12 -0.54 -26.62
CA GLY A 125 -4.76 -1.65 -27.23
C GLY A 125 -4.08 -2.19 -28.45
N SER A 126 -4.45 -3.29 -28.83
CA SER A 126 -4.36 -3.89 -30.13
C SER A 126 -5.77 -3.89 -30.70
#